data_c05ab5c08f4f2ff3e4f20a2a7636cef2
#
_entry.id   c05ab5c08f4f2ff3e4f20a2a7636cef2
#
_cell.length_a   1.000
_cell.length_b   1.000
_cell.length_c   1.000
_cell.angle_alpha   90.00
_cell.angle_beta   90.00
_cell.angle_gamma   90.00
#
_symmetry.space_group_name_H-M   'P 1'
#
loop_
_entity.id
_entity.type
_entity.pdbx_description
1 polymer ?
#
loop_
_entity_poly.entity_id
_entity_poly.type
_entity_poly.pdbx_seq_one_letter_code
_entity_poly.pdbx_strand_id
1 'polypeptide(L)'
;MATMIKLTGINKIYRTEEIETQALENVNMEVKTGEFLSIMGPSGCGKSTLLNIMGLLDSPTSGTIEINGTLIAGIGDKELAAFRNQTLGFVFQSFHLINSLNVIDNVELPLLYRKMSASERTALAKQVLERVGLSNRMKHMPTQLSGGQCQRVAIARAIVGNPDIILADEPTGNLDSKMGAEVMELLHKLNKEDGRTIVMVTHNEAQAKQTARTIHMLDGRQIG
;
A
#
# COMPACT_ATOMS: atom_id res chain seq x y z
N MET A 1 16.71 -1.16 -14.86
CA MET A 1 16.19 -1.36 -13.51
C MET A 1 15.51 -2.72 -13.48
N ALA A 2 15.65 -3.46 -12.37
CA ALA A 2 14.98 -4.76 -12.20
C ALA A 2 13.45 -4.58 -12.05
N THR A 3 12.69 -5.62 -12.43
CA THR A 3 11.24 -5.65 -12.22
C THR A 3 10.96 -6.03 -10.77
N MET A 4 10.16 -5.20 -10.08
CA MET A 4 9.75 -5.43 -8.69
C MET A 4 8.40 -6.15 -8.60
N ILE A 5 7.43 -5.76 -9.43
CA ILE A 5 6.14 -6.43 -9.55
C ILE A 5 5.88 -6.72 -11.02
N LYS A 6 5.46 -7.94 -11.33
CA LYS A 6 5.02 -8.33 -12.67
C LYS A 6 3.68 -9.04 -12.59
N LEU A 7 2.73 -8.53 -13.34
CA LEU A 7 1.39 -9.08 -13.52
C LEU A 7 1.26 -9.54 -14.97
N THR A 8 0.83 -10.79 -15.17
CA THR A 8 0.66 -11.35 -16.52
C THR A 8 -0.73 -11.96 -16.64
N GLY A 9 -1.55 -11.40 -17.54
CA GLY A 9 -2.88 -11.91 -17.88
C GLY A 9 -3.84 -11.95 -16.68
N ILE A 10 -3.77 -10.99 -15.76
CA ILE A 10 -4.59 -10.98 -14.55
C ILE A 10 -6.06 -10.78 -14.90
N ASN A 11 -6.87 -11.73 -14.48
CA ASN A 11 -8.32 -11.64 -14.49
C ASN A 11 -8.84 -11.78 -13.06
N LYS A 12 -9.88 -11.03 -12.72
CA LYS A 12 -10.60 -11.18 -11.46
C LYS A 12 -12.10 -11.12 -11.70
N ILE A 13 -12.77 -12.21 -11.33
CA ILE A 13 -14.21 -12.34 -11.39
C ILE A 13 -14.71 -12.62 -9.98
N TYR A 14 -15.60 -11.77 -9.48
CA TYR A 14 -16.36 -12.03 -8.27
C TYR A 14 -17.67 -12.73 -8.63
N ARG A 15 -17.95 -13.82 -7.94
CA ARG A 15 -19.16 -14.62 -8.14
C ARG A 15 -19.99 -14.63 -6.88
N THR A 16 -21.26 -14.28 -7.03
CA THR A 16 -22.32 -14.57 -6.06
C THR A 16 -23.23 -15.62 -6.66
N GLU A 17 -24.23 -16.10 -5.91
CA GLU A 17 -25.18 -17.09 -6.42
C GLU A 17 -25.94 -16.63 -7.68
N GLU A 18 -26.12 -15.30 -7.86
CA GLU A 18 -26.94 -14.73 -8.93
C GLU A 18 -26.17 -13.90 -9.95
N ILE A 19 -24.98 -13.40 -9.60
CA ILE A 19 -24.26 -12.39 -10.42
C ILE A 19 -22.77 -12.74 -10.51
N GLU A 20 -22.26 -12.64 -11.74
CA GLU A 20 -20.80 -12.59 -11.99
C GLU A 20 -20.40 -11.14 -12.33
N THR A 21 -19.40 -10.61 -11.60
CA THR A 21 -18.84 -9.29 -11.87
C THR A 21 -17.37 -9.43 -12.24
N GLN A 22 -17.03 -9.10 -13.46
CA GLN A 22 -15.65 -9.04 -13.92
C GLN A 22 -15.03 -7.72 -13.44
N ALA A 23 -14.15 -7.81 -12.45
CA ALA A 23 -13.47 -6.64 -11.87
C ALA A 23 -12.16 -6.31 -12.58
N LEU A 24 -11.46 -7.32 -13.11
CA LEU A 24 -10.24 -7.14 -13.92
C LEU A 24 -10.28 -8.09 -15.12
N GLU A 25 -9.79 -7.60 -16.26
CA GLU A 25 -9.73 -8.35 -17.51
C GLU A 25 -8.37 -8.19 -18.18
N ASN A 26 -7.62 -9.30 -18.25
CA ASN A 26 -6.34 -9.44 -18.94
C ASN A 26 -5.34 -8.30 -18.65
N VAL A 27 -5.20 -7.93 -17.36
CA VAL A 27 -4.28 -6.86 -16.96
C VAL A 27 -2.84 -7.38 -17.01
N ASN A 28 -1.99 -6.67 -17.75
CA ASN A 28 -0.56 -6.93 -17.88
C ASN A 28 0.21 -5.68 -17.45
N MET A 29 1.05 -5.81 -16.41
CA MET A 29 1.73 -4.66 -15.83
C MET A 29 3.08 -5.04 -15.26
N GLU A 30 4.06 -4.17 -15.41
CA GLU A 30 5.34 -4.26 -14.73
C GLU A 30 5.60 -2.97 -13.94
N VAL A 31 6.08 -3.12 -12.71
CA VAL A 31 6.56 -2.04 -11.85
C VAL A 31 8.04 -2.27 -11.60
N LYS A 32 8.86 -1.25 -11.84
CA LYS A 32 10.33 -1.35 -11.68
C LYS A 32 10.73 -1.07 -10.23
N THR A 33 11.85 -1.62 -9.81
CA THR A 33 12.44 -1.32 -8.49
C THR A 33 12.69 0.18 -8.34
N GLY A 34 12.21 0.77 -7.23
CA GLY A 34 12.32 2.20 -6.95
C GLY A 34 11.39 3.09 -7.79
N GLU A 35 10.47 2.51 -8.56
CA GLU A 35 9.48 3.29 -9.31
C GLU A 35 8.38 3.83 -8.38
N PHE A 36 7.97 5.08 -8.57
CA PHE A 36 6.72 5.60 -8.04
C PHE A 36 5.69 5.63 -9.16
N LEU A 37 4.79 4.64 -9.16
CA LEU A 37 3.73 4.45 -10.14
C LEU A 37 2.40 4.93 -9.59
N SER A 38 1.60 5.63 -10.40
CA SER A 38 0.19 5.88 -10.11
C SER A 38 -0.73 5.08 -11.02
N ILE A 39 -1.87 4.64 -10.48
CA ILE A 39 -2.96 3.97 -11.19
C ILE A 39 -4.18 4.88 -11.09
N MET A 40 -4.68 5.33 -12.23
CA MET A 40 -5.83 6.22 -12.33
C MET A 40 -7.00 5.57 -13.07
N GLY A 41 -8.19 6.10 -12.85
CA GLY A 41 -9.41 5.71 -13.56
C GLY A 41 -10.66 6.05 -12.76
N PRO A 42 -11.85 5.94 -13.37
CA PRO A 42 -13.12 6.25 -12.69
C PRO A 42 -13.37 5.32 -11.50
N SER A 43 -14.31 5.70 -10.62
CA SER A 43 -14.72 4.84 -9.51
C SER A 43 -15.30 3.53 -10.06
N GLY A 44 -14.98 2.41 -9.39
CA GLY A 44 -15.46 1.09 -9.78
C GLY A 44 -14.71 0.41 -10.94
N CYS A 45 -13.71 1.05 -11.57
CA CYS A 45 -12.99 0.46 -12.71
C CYS A 45 -11.95 -0.62 -12.34
N GLY A 46 -11.88 -1.08 -11.06
CA GLY A 46 -11.01 -2.18 -10.65
C GLY A 46 -9.68 -1.79 -10.00
N LYS A 47 -9.39 -0.49 -9.76
CA LYS A 47 -8.10 -0.04 -9.19
C LYS A 47 -7.75 -0.66 -7.83
N SER A 48 -8.67 -0.56 -6.87
CA SER A 48 -8.47 -1.14 -5.53
C SER A 48 -8.42 -2.67 -5.58
N THR A 49 -9.17 -3.32 -6.49
CA THR A 49 -9.05 -4.76 -6.73
C THR A 49 -7.65 -5.12 -7.23
N LEU A 50 -7.12 -4.37 -8.18
CA LEU A 50 -5.76 -4.57 -8.70
C LEU A 50 -4.72 -4.35 -7.59
N LEU A 51 -4.87 -3.29 -6.78
CA LEU A 51 -3.98 -3.03 -5.65
C LEU A 51 -4.03 -4.14 -4.60
N ASN A 52 -5.21 -4.69 -4.29
CA ASN A 52 -5.39 -5.81 -3.37
C ASN A 52 -4.72 -7.09 -3.89
N ILE A 53 -4.78 -7.35 -5.20
CA ILE A 53 -4.10 -8.48 -5.83
C ILE A 53 -2.58 -8.29 -5.77
N MET A 54 -2.05 -7.10 -6.10
CA MET A 54 -0.62 -6.78 -5.91
C MET A 54 -0.20 -6.90 -4.45
N GLY A 55 -1.11 -6.57 -3.54
CA GLY A 55 -0.91 -6.63 -2.09
C GLY A 55 -1.04 -8.03 -1.50
N LEU A 56 -1.36 -9.04 -2.30
CA LEU A 56 -1.61 -10.41 -1.84
C LEU A 56 -2.70 -10.47 -0.75
N LEU A 57 -3.65 -9.54 -0.79
CA LEU A 57 -4.86 -9.50 0.05
C LEU A 57 -6.02 -10.23 -0.63
N ASP A 58 -5.95 -10.38 -1.95
CA ASP A 58 -6.88 -11.13 -2.76
C ASP A 58 -6.09 -11.90 -3.85
N SER A 59 -6.69 -12.97 -4.37
CA SER A 59 -6.08 -13.78 -5.42
C SER A 59 -6.76 -13.51 -6.77
N PRO A 60 -6.01 -13.49 -7.88
CA PRO A 60 -6.62 -13.41 -9.20
C PRO A 60 -7.41 -14.69 -9.50
N THR A 61 -8.44 -14.60 -10.35
CA THR A 61 -9.17 -15.77 -10.88
C THR A 61 -8.29 -16.54 -11.87
N SER A 62 -7.47 -15.83 -12.65
CA SER A 62 -6.44 -16.38 -13.53
C SER A 62 -5.34 -15.35 -13.78
N GLY A 63 -4.24 -15.82 -14.36
CA GLY A 63 -3.02 -15.02 -14.55
C GLY A 63 -1.98 -15.30 -13.47
N THR A 64 -0.85 -14.62 -13.53
CA THR A 64 0.28 -14.83 -12.62
C THR A 64 0.81 -13.53 -12.06
N ILE A 65 1.27 -13.60 -10.80
CA ILE A 65 1.91 -12.51 -10.07
C ILE A 65 3.32 -12.93 -9.73
N GLU A 66 4.28 -12.07 -10.01
CA GLU A 66 5.65 -12.21 -9.59
C GLU A 66 6.08 -10.95 -8.83
N ILE A 67 6.65 -11.10 -7.65
CA ILE A 67 7.13 -10.00 -6.80
C ILE A 67 8.59 -10.27 -6.44
N ASN A 68 9.45 -9.32 -6.75
CA ASN A 68 10.90 -9.41 -6.51
C ASN A 68 11.50 -10.76 -7.01
N GLY A 69 11.12 -11.18 -8.23
CA GLY A 69 11.53 -12.42 -8.86
C GLY A 69 10.89 -13.69 -8.28
N THR A 70 9.99 -13.57 -7.31
CA THR A 70 9.28 -14.71 -6.70
C THR A 70 7.90 -14.86 -7.33
N LEU A 71 7.64 -16.01 -7.96
CA LEU A 71 6.30 -16.36 -8.45
C LEU A 71 5.40 -16.70 -7.25
N ILE A 72 4.25 -16.03 -7.17
CA ILE A 72 3.34 -16.13 -6.01
C ILE A 72 2.43 -17.36 -6.10
N ALA A 73 2.25 -17.94 -7.27
CA ALA A 73 1.38 -19.11 -7.47
C ALA A 73 1.87 -20.34 -6.67
N GLY A 74 0.98 -20.98 -5.94
CA GLY A 74 1.27 -22.21 -5.19
C GLY A 74 1.95 -22.02 -3.84
N ILE A 75 2.16 -20.78 -3.40
CA ILE A 75 2.68 -20.50 -2.04
C ILE A 75 1.56 -20.72 -1.02
N GLY A 76 1.85 -21.42 0.07
CA GLY A 76 0.89 -21.67 1.14
C GLY A 76 0.55 -20.40 1.94
N ASP A 77 -0.65 -20.32 2.53
CA ASP A 77 -1.17 -19.14 3.21
C ASP A 77 -0.21 -18.56 4.27
N LYS A 78 0.43 -19.42 5.04
CA LYS A 78 1.38 -19.01 6.08
C LYS A 78 2.63 -18.36 5.50
N GLU A 79 3.17 -18.92 4.44
CA GLU A 79 4.35 -18.38 3.75
C GLU A 79 3.99 -17.09 3.01
N LEU A 80 2.81 -17.04 2.40
CA LEU A 80 2.27 -15.85 1.74
C LEU A 80 2.09 -14.70 2.73
N ALA A 81 1.56 -14.98 3.93
CA ALA A 81 1.41 -13.99 4.99
C ALA A 81 2.78 -13.47 5.49
N ALA A 82 3.77 -14.35 5.63
CA ALA A 82 5.13 -13.97 6.00
C ALA A 82 5.79 -13.12 4.91
N PHE A 83 5.67 -13.52 3.65
CA PHE A 83 6.18 -12.77 2.50
C PHE A 83 5.55 -11.38 2.42
N ARG A 84 4.21 -11.30 2.54
CA ARG A 84 3.47 -10.01 2.57
C ARG A 84 3.98 -9.12 3.70
N ASN A 85 4.12 -9.64 4.91
CA ASN A 85 4.59 -8.88 6.07
C ASN A 85 6.04 -8.35 5.90
N GLN A 86 6.89 -9.09 5.19
CA GLN A 86 8.29 -8.69 4.97
C GLN A 86 8.44 -7.68 3.83
N THR A 87 7.67 -7.85 2.75
CA THR A 87 7.91 -7.18 1.47
C THR A 87 6.99 -5.99 1.23
N LEU A 88 5.78 -6.00 1.80
CA LEU A 88 4.73 -5.05 1.47
C LEU A 88 4.34 -4.17 2.67
N GLY A 89 4.17 -2.88 2.43
CA GLY A 89 3.54 -1.92 3.34
C GLY A 89 2.24 -1.37 2.73
N PHE A 90 1.21 -1.16 3.54
CA PHE A 90 -0.10 -0.70 3.08
C PHE A 90 -0.47 0.63 3.69
N VAL A 91 -0.93 1.56 2.84
CA VAL A 91 -1.49 2.85 3.22
C VAL A 91 -2.89 2.96 2.61
N PHE A 92 -3.92 3.12 3.43
CA PHE A 92 -5.31 3.16 3.01
C PHE A 92 -5.91 4.56 3.18
N GLN A 93 -6.92 4.89 2.42
CA GLN A 93 -7.68 6.13 2.50
C GLN A 93 -8.31 6.35 3.89
N SER A 94 -8.85 5.29 4.50
CA SER A 94 -9.52 5.35 5.81
C SER A 94 -8.59 5.06 6.99
N PHE A 95 -7.27 5.17 6.82
CA PHE A 95 -6.20 4.97 7.80
C PHE A 95 -6.16 3.56 8.41
N HIS A 96 -7.29 2.94 8.68
CA HIS A 96 -7.46 1.63 9.33
C HIS A 96 -6.63 1.48 10.62
N LEU A 97 -6.65 2.53 11.45
CA LEU A 97 -6.06 2.48 12.79
C LEU A 97 -7.01 1.78 13.76
N ILE A 98 -6.44 1.01 14.68
CA ILE A 98 -7.20 0.39 15.76
C ILE A 98 -7.40 1.44 16.85
N ASN A 99 -8.64 1.89 17.04
CA ASN A 99 -8.99 2.98 17.96
C ASN A 99 -8.73 2.66 19.44
N SER A 100 -8.69 1.39 19.81
CA SER A 100 -8.38 0.92 21.17
C SER A 100 -6.88 0.82 21.46
N LEU A 101 -6.03 1.06 20.47
CA LEU A 101 -4.57 1.09 20.60
C LEU A 101 -4.06 2.52 20.44
N ASN A 102 -3.05 2.89 21.20
CA ASN A 102 -2.37 4.16 21.00
C ASN A 102 -1.53 4.17 19.71
N VAL A 103 -0.93 5.30 19.39
CA VAL A 103 -0.17 5.51 18.14
C VAL A 103 0.99 4.53 18.01
N ILE A 104 1.82 4.36 19.06
CA ILE A 104 2.99 3.48 18.96
C ILE A 104 2.58 2.01 18.82
N ASP A 105 1.52 1.58 19.54
CA ASP A 105 1.01 0.22 19.45
C ASP A 105 0.43 -0.08 18.05
N ASN A 106 -0.27 0.89 17.42
CA ASN A 106 -0.71 0.77 16.04
C ASN A 106 0.46 0.58 15.06
N VAL A 107 1.56 1.28 15.27
CA VAL A 107 2.77 1.17 14.42
C VAL A 107 3.49 -0.16 14.65
N GLU A 108 3.51 -0.69 15.87
CA GLU A 108 4.16 -1.98 16.19
C GLU A 108 3.43 -3.20 15.60
N LEU A 109 2.15 -3.10 15.22
CA LEU A 109 1.32 -4.24 14.79
C LEU A 109 1.99 -5.19 13.78
N PRO A 110 2.59 -4.71 12.67
CA PRO A 110 3.24 -5.61 11.71
C PRO A 110 4.43 -6.37 12.29
N LEU A 111 5.09 -5.80 13.30
CA LEU A 111 6.26 -6.40 13.94
C LEU A 111 5.91 -7.52 14.92
N LEU A 112 4.65 -7.62 15.37
CA LEU A 112 4.18 -8.69 16.25
C LEU A 112 4.31 -10.08 15.60
N TYR A 113 4.26 -10.13 14.27
CA TYR A 113 4.39 -11.36 13.48
C TYR A 113 5.84 -11.73 13.15
N ARG A 114 6.80 -10.94 13.65
CA ARG A 114 8.24 -11.16 13.45
C ARG A 114 8.89 -11.69 14.72
N LYS A 115 9.99 -12.44 14.56
CA LYS A 115 10.79 -12.94 15.69
C LYS A 115 11.66 -11.81 16.25
N MET A 116 11.05 -10.91 17.04
CA MET A 116 11.75 -9.79 17.70
C MET A 116 11.20 -9.56 19.11
N SER A 117 12.05 -9.06 20.00
CA SER A 117 11.68 -8.67 21.36
C SER A 117 10.74 -7.44 21.37
N ALA A 118 10.00 -7.24 22.45
CA ALA A 118 9.18 -6.06 22.63
C ALA A 118 10.01 -4.75 22.58
N SER A 119 11.22 -4.77 23.17
CA SER A 119 12.13 -3.62 23.17
C SER A 119 12.58 -3.23 21.75
N GLU A 120 12.90 -4.21 20.90
CA GLU A 120 13.28 -3.98 19.50
C GLU A 120 12.10 -3.40 18.71
N ARG A 121 10.88 -3.95 18.85
CA ARG A 121 9.67 -3.43 18.19
C ARG A 121 9.43 -1.98 18.56
N THR A 122 9.44 -1.68 19.87
CA THR A 122 9.23 -0.32 20.37
C THR A 122 10.31 0.66 19.88
N ALA A 123 11.57 0.22 19.79
CA ALA A 123 12.64 1.07 19.27
C ALA A 123 12.43 1.41 17.79
N LEU A 124 12.06 0.43 16.95
CA LEU A 124 11.74 0.65 15.53
C LEU A 124 10.51 1.54 15.36
N ALA A 125 9.45 1.30 16.14
CA ALA A 125 8.24 2.13 16.07
C ALA A 125 8.53 3.60 16.44
N LYS A 126 9.34 3.86 17.47
CA LYS A 126 9.78 5.21 17.82
C LYS A 126 10.55 5.88 16.69
N GLN A 127 11.49 5.16 16.09
CA GLN A 127 12.29 5.68 14.99
C GLN A 127 11.43 6.10 13.78
N VAL A 128 10.48 5.28 13.37
CA VAL A 128 9.61 5.64 12.24
C VAL A 128 8.61 6.73 12.60
N LEU A 129 8.13 6.80 13.85
CA LEU A 129 7.27 7.88 14.32
C LEU A 129 8.00 9.22 14.36
N GLU A 130 9.28 9.24 14.70
CA GLU A 130 10.13 10.42 14.59
C GLU A 130 10.26 10.88 13.14
N ARG A 131 10.52 9.96 12.20
CA ARG A 131 10.61 10.25 10.75
C ARG A 131 9.36 10.88 10.17
N VAL A 132 8.17 10.48 10.66
CA VAL A 132 6.89 11.05 10.22
C VAL A 132 6.44 12.26 11.06
N GLY A 133 7.29 12.77 11.97
CA GLY A 133 7.04 13.98 12.78
C GLY A 133 6.00 13.79 13.89
N LEU A 134 5.90 12.58 14.46
CA LEU A 134 4.91 12.23 15.50
C LEU A 134 5.54 11.81 16.85
N SER A 135 6.80 12.20 17.12
CA SER A 135 7.51 11.87 18.37
C SER A 135 6.73 12.25 19.62
N ASN A 136 6.02 13.38 19.59
CA ASN A 136 5.24 13.90 20.73
C ASN A 136 3.81 13.34 20.80
N ARG A 137 3.44 12.41 19.91
CA ARG A 137 2.08 11.82 19.80
C ARG A 137 2.02 10.32 20.06
N MET A 138 3.12 9.68 20.41
CA MET A 138 3.24 8.21 20.52
C MET A 138 2.21 7.57 21.45
N LYS A 139 1.84 8.26 22.53
CA LYS A 139 0.87 7.78 23.55
C LYS A 139 -0.57 8.23 23.30
N HIS A 140 -0.83 9.03 22.25
CA HIS A 140 -2.18 9.46 21.91
C HIS A 140 -2.98 8.32 21.29
N MET A 141 -4.30 8.37 21.45
CA MET A 141 -5.23 7.49 20.75
C MET A 141 -5.54 8.08 19.37
N PRO A 142 -5.90 7.27 18.35
CA PRO A 142 -6.28 7.76 17.03
C PRO A 142 -7.35 8.85 17.05
N THR A 143 -8.33 8.75 17.96
CA THR A 143 -9.41 9.74 18.13
C THR A 143 -8.94 11.12 18.62
N GLN A 144 -7.70 11.24 19.07
CA GLN A 144 -7.09 12.49 19.55
C GLN A 144 -6.22 13.15 18.47
N LEU A 145 -6.19 12.61 17.24
CA LEU A 145 -5.35 13.05 16.15
C LEU A 145 -6.16 13.70 15.03
N SER A 146 -5.55 14.62 14.30
CA SER A 146 -6.11 15.10 13.03
C SER A 146 -6.02 14.01 11.95
N GLY A 147 -6.82 14.14 10.87
CA GLY A 147 -6.78 13.20 9.75
C GLY A 147 -5.37 13.04 9.15
N GLY A 148 -4.63 14.14 8.97
CA GLY A 148 -3.26 14.10 8.48
C GLY A 148 -2.29 13.41 9.46
N GLN A 149 -2.51 13.56 10.78
CA GLN A 149 -1.74 12.81 11.78
C GLN A 149 -2.08 11.32 11.74
N CYS A 150 -3.35 10.95 11.62
CA CYS A 150 -3.77 9.54 11.45
C CYS A 150 -3.14 8.91 10.22
N GLN A 151 -3.10 9.65 9.10
CA GLN A 151 -2.45 9.14 7.88
C GLN A 151 -0.94 8.97 8.05
N ARG A 152 -0.26 9.89 8.75
CA ARG A 152 1.16 9.72 9.06
C ARG A 152 1.41 8.52 9.99
N VAL A 153 0.50 8.20 10.92
CA VAL A 153 0.57 6.95 11.70
C VAL A 153 0.39 5.73 10.80
N ALA A 154 -0.56 5.76 9.86
CA ALA A 154 -0.77 4.67 8.90
C ALA A 154 0.47 4.45 8.01
N ILE A 155 1.12 5.53 7.57
CA ILE A 155 2.39 5.45 6.82
C ILE A 155 3.51 4.89 7.71
N ALA A 156 3.66 5.36 8.95
CA ALA A 156 4.63 4.82 9.90
C ALA A 156 4.44 3.32 10.10
N ARG A 157 3.19 2.85 10.28
CA ARG A 157 2.84 1.43 10.35
C ARG A 157 3.23 0.68 9.08
N ALA A 158 3.00 1.27 7.91
CA ALA A 158 3.36 0.66 6.64
C ALA A 158 4.87 0.44 6.49
N ILE A 159 5.70 1.37 6.98
CA ILE A 159 7.15 1.35 6.76
C ILE A 159 7.97 0.76 7.94
N VAL A 160 7.36 0.53 9.10
CA VAL A 160 8.09 0.05 10.30
C VAL A 160 8.80 -1.29 10.08
N GLY A 161 8.21 -2.14 9.22
CA GLY A 161 8.80 -3.41 8.81
C GLY A 161 9.88 -3.29 7.74
N ASN A 162 10.23 -2.09 7.30
CA ASN A 162 11.19 -1.83 6.22
C ASN A 162 10.85 -2.55 4.89
N PRO A 163 9.60 -2.45 4.38
CA PRO A 163 9.19 -3.15 3.16
C PRO A 163 9.87 -2.59 1.92
N ASP A 164 9.99 -3.41 0.87
CA ASP A 164 10.50 -2.97 -0.43
C ASP A 164 9.45 -2.20 -1.24
N ILE A 165 8.18 -2.51 -1.01
CA ILE A 165 7.03 -1.99 -1.77
C ILE A 165 6.03 -1.34 -0.81
N ILE A 166 5.53 -0.16 -1.18
CA ILE A 166 4.42 0.52 -0.51
C ILE A 166 3.23 0.57 -1.49
N LEU A 167 2.10 0.03 -1.07
CA LEU A 167 0.85 0.08 -1.79
C LEU A 167 -0.07 1.11 -1.12
N ALA A 168 -0.46 2.14 -1.84
CA ALA A 168 -1.24 3.25 -1.31
C ALA A 168 -2.58 3.39 -2.06
N ASP A 169 -3.68 3.13 -1.38
CA ASP A 169 -5.04 3.29 -1.92
C ASP A 169 -5.60 4.64 -1.49
N GLU A 170 -5.65 5.58 -2.42
CA GLU A 170 -6.12 6.96 -2.23
C GLU A 170 -5.58 7.63 -0.95
N PRO A 171 -4.25 7.70 -0.76
CA PRO A 171 -3.65 8.04 0.53
C PRO A 171 -3.98 9.45 1.04
N THR A 172 -4.57 10.28 0.21
CA THR A 172 -4.94 11.67 0.54
C THR A 172 -6.43 11.94 0.42
N GLY A 173 -7.24 10.92 0.07
CA GLY A 173 -8.66 11.09 -0.29
C GLY A 173 -9.53 11.65 0.83
N ASN A 174 -9.15 11.48 2.10
CA ASN A 174 -9.87 11.97 3.27
C ASN A 174 -9.17 13.19 3.94
N LEU A 175 -8.28 13.87 3.21
CA LEU A 175 -7.47 14.97 3.74
C LEU A 175 -7.77 16.28 3.00
N ASP A 176 -7.60 17.41 3.69
CA ASP A 176 -7.55 18.69 3.02
C ASP A 176 -6.28 18.85 2.15
N SER A 177 -6.25 19.86 1.32
CA SER A 177 -5.18 20.08 0.34
C SER A 177 -3.80 20.21 0.98
N LYS A 178 -3.70 20.85 2.17
CA LYS A 178 -2.43 21.05 2.88
C LYS A 178 -1.92 19.74 3.45
N MET A 179 -2.77 19.01 4.19
CA MET A 179 -2.41 17.71 4.75
C MET A 179 -2.11 16.68 3.64
N GLY A 180 -2.86 16.74 2.53
CA GLY A 180 -2.62 15.90 1.36
C GLY A 180 -1.24 16.15 0.75
N ALA A 181 -0.82 17.42 0.63
CA ALA A 181 0.51 17.77 0.15
C ALA A 181 1.63 17.25 1.08
N GLU A 182 1.47 17.36 2.41
CA GLU A 182 2.42 16.82 3.39
C GLU A 182 2.56 15.28 3.27
N VAL A 183 1.45 14.57 3.04
CA VAL A 183 1.46 13.11 2.82
C VAL A 183 2.16 12.76 1.51
N MET A 184 1.91 13.48 0.42
CA MET A 184 2.60 13.26 -0.85
C MET A 184 4.10 13.53 -0.73
N GLU A 185 4.52 14.58 -0.02
CA GLU A 185 5.93 14.86 0.25
C GLU A 185 6.60 13.71 1.00
N LEU A 186 5.91 13.13 2.01
CA LEU A 186 6.42 11.98 2.75
C LEU A 186 6.58 10.75 1.85
N LEU A 187 5.60 10.44 0.99
CA LEU A 187 5.71 9.35 0.01
C LEU A 187 6.87 9.59 -0.97
N HIS A 188 7.07 10.81 -1.44
CA HIS A 188 8.21 11.15 -2.28
C HIS A 188 9.56 10.95 -1.58
N LYS A 189 9.68 11.31 -0.30
CA LYS A 189 10.90 11.05 0.49
C LYS A 189 11.17 9.55 0.59
N LEU A 190 10.15 8.74 0.90
CA LEU A 190 10.29 7.29 0.97
C LEU A 190 10.72 6.68 -0.38
N ASN A 191 10.24 7.22 -1.48
CA ASN A 191 10.65 6.76 -2.81
C ASN A 191 12.08 7.21 -3.17
N LYS A 192 12.41 8.51 -3.02
CA LYS A 192 13.65 9.08 -3.51
C LYS A 192 14.85 8.83 -2.59
N GLU A 193 14.64 8.91 -1.27
CA GLU A 193 15.71 8.81 -0.27
C GLU A 193 15.92 7.35 0.17
N ASP A 194 14.82 6.59 0.37
CA ASP A 194 14.89 5.20 0.81
C ASP A 194 14.82 4.18 -0.35
N GLY A 195 14.63 4.66 -1.59
CA GLY A 195 14.56 3.79 -2.78
C GLY A 195 13.33 2.89 -2.84
N ARG A 196 12.25 3.21 -2.09
CA ARG A 196 11.05 2.35 -2.04
C ARG A 196 10.29 2.38 -3.35
N THR A 197 9.82 1.22 -3.77
CA THR A 197 8.85 1.10 -4.86
C THR A 197 7.48 1.48 -4.33
N ILE A 198 6.79 2.41 -4.99
CA ILE A 198 5.45 2.85 -4.54
C ILE A 198 4.45 2.66 -5.68
N VAL A 199 3.33 2.00 -5.40
CA VAL A 199 2.16 1.95 -6.27
C VAL A 199 1.02 2.66 -5.57
N MET A 200 0.55 3.74 -6.18
CA MET A 200 -0.53 4.58 -5.62
C MET A 200 -1.75 4.55 -6.53
N VAL A 201 -2.90 4.19 -5.97
CA VAL A 201 -4.19 4.44 -6.61
C VAL A 201 -4.64 5.85 -6.26
N THR A 202 -5.02 6.63 -7.24
CA THR A 202 -5.59 7.97 -7.04
C THR A 202 -6.54 8.35 -8.16
N HIS A 203 -7.52 9.18 -7.85
CA HIS A 203 -8.34 9.88 -8.86
C HIS A 203 -7.89 11.33 -9.06
N ASN A 204 -6.87 11.80 -8.34
CA ASN A 204 -6.34 13.15 -8.40
C ASN A 204 -5.21 13.25 -9.43
N GLU A 205 -5.52 13.92 -10.58
CA GLU A 205 -4.54 14.10 -11.65
C GLU A 205 -3.29 14.88 -11.22
N ALA A 206 -3.41 15.85 -10.33
CA ALA A 206 -2.27 16.65 -9.87
C ALA A 206 -1.28 15.81 -9.07
N GLN A 207 -1.78 14.80 -8.32
CA GLN A 207 -0.92 13.85 -7.60
C GLN A 207 -0.32 12.80 -8.55
N ALA A 208 -1.10 12.29 -9.50
CA ALA A 208 -0.60 11.35 -10.49
C ALA A 208 0.55 11.95 -11.33
N LYS A 209 0.44 13.22 -11.72
CA LYS A 209 1.50 13.94 -12.45
C LYS A 209 2.82 14.10 -11.66
N GLN A 210 2.79 13.88 -10.34
CA GLN A 210 4.00 13.91 -9.49
C GLN A 210 4.74 12.57 -9.46
N THR A 211 4.13 11.50 -9.96
CA THR A 211 4.74 10.16 -10.01
C THR A 211 5.56 9.96 -11.30
N ALA A 212 6.41 8.92 -11.31
CA ALA A 212 7.28 8.66 -12.46
C ALA A 212 6.51 8.19 -13.69
N ARG A 213 5.37 7.48 -13.48
CA ARG A 213 4.50 6.97 -14.54
C ARG A 213 3.08 6.82 -14.03
N THR A 214 2.12 7.04 -14.92
CA THR A 214 0.69 6.82 -14.66
C THR A 214 0.17 5.74 -15.58
N ILE A 215 -0.59 4.81 -15.02
CA ILE A 215 -1.38 3.82 -15.76
C ILE A 215 -2.84 4.19 -15.62
N HIS A 216 -3.57 4.14 -16.72
CA HIS A 216 -5.00 4.38 -16.74
C HIS A 216 -5.77 3.07 -16.81
N MET A 217 -6.83 2.98 -16.01
CA MET A 217 -7.75 1.85 -15.99
C MET A 217 -9.17 2.29 -16.36
N LEU A 218 -9.84 1.48 -17.16
CA LEU A 218 -11.25 1.61 -17.50
C LEU A 218 -11.88 0.22 -17.58
N ASP A 219 -13.02 0.03 -16.91
CA ASP A 219 -13.82 -1.21 -16.94
C ASP A 219 -12.98 -2.49 -16.77
N GLY A 220 -12.11 -2.48 -15.76
CA GLY A 220 -11.24 -3.64 -15.42
C GLY A 220 -10.03 -3.83 -16.32
N ARG A 221 -9.79 -2.97 -17.30
CA ARG A 221 -8.68 -3.07 -18.28
C ARG A 221 -7.70 -1.91 -18.11
N GLN A 222 -6.45 -2.19 -18.43
CA GLN A 222 -5.45 -1.14 -18.62
C GLN A 222 -5.67 -0.50 -20.00
N ILE A 223 -5.69 0.83 -20.04
CA ILE A 223 -5.79 1.62 -21.27
C ILE A 223 -4.56 2.54 -21.39
N GLY A 224 -3.90 2.56 -22.52
CA GLY A 224 -2.75 3.43 -22.87
C GLY A 224 -1.42 2.81 -22.58
#